data_5777a41330e9db1592be0b403bac39bc
#
_entry.id   5777a41330e9db1592be0b403bac39bc
#
_cell.length_a   1.000
_cell.length_b   1.000
_cell.length_c   1.000
_cell.angle_alpha   90.00
_cell.angle_beta   90.00
_cell.angle_gamma   90.00
#
_symmetry.space_group_name_H-M   'P 1'
#
loop_
_entity.id
_entity.type
_entity.pdbx_description
1 polymer ?
#
loop_
_entity_poly.entity_id
_entity_poly.type
_entity_poly.pdbx_seq_one_letter_code
_entity_poly.pdbx_strand_id
1 'polypeptide(L)'
;MSTVSASEAAAALRAGKVALVPTETVVGLVAAESGLARIREIKGRDADKPIALLCASAEEAFGLAENVPPLARHLADLYWPGPLTLVLDRPGGGTIGVRVPAGLAVREMLAACGGPLYATSANLSGERDAGSVADVDPRVLSAADLVVEGEAGSGEASAVVDLSKGGVRLLRATEELSEAKLKRLQAR
;
A
#
# COMPACT_ATOMS: atom_id res chain seq x y z
N MET A 1 -20.93 9.84 4.65
CA MET A 1 -20.55 8.41 4.56
C MET A 1 -20.37 7.91 5.98
N SER A 2 -20.88 6.71 6.33
CA SER A 2 -20.70 6.16 7.69
C SER A 2 -19.29 5.61 7.83
N THR A 3 -18.68 5.90 8.98
CA THR A 3 -17.41 5.31 9.39
C THR A 3 -17.69 3.94 10.02
N VAL A 4 -16.86 2.95 9.71
CA VAL A 4 -17.02 1.55 10.17
C VAL A 4 -15.73 1.05 10.81
N SER A 5 -15.83 0.04 11.65
CA SER A 5 -14.67 -0.65 12.20
C SER A 5 -13.90 -1.44 11.12
N ALA A 6 -12.65 -1.78 11.39
CA ALA A 6 -11.84 -2.59 10.48
C ALA A 6 -12.46 -3.97 10.19
N SER A 7 -13.10 -4.60 11.18
CA SER A 7 -13.77 -5.89 11.03
C SER A 7 -15.03 -5.82 10.15
N GLU A 8 -15.81 -4.75 10.27
CA GLU A 8 -16.98 -4.52 9.40
C GLU A 8 -16.54 -4.25 7.96
N ALA A 9 -15.46 -3.48 7.78
CA ALA A 9 -14.88 -3.22 6.46
C ALA A 9 -14.45 -4.51 5.76
N ALA A 10 -13.88 -5.47 6.47
CA ALA A 10 -13.39 -6.72 5.89
C ALA A 10 -14.50 -7.51 5.15
N ALA A 11 -15.72 -7.54 5.67
CA ALA A 11 -16.84 -8.19 5.00
C ALA A 11 -17.20 -7.48 3.68
N ALA A 12 -17.21 -6.16 3.69
CA ALA A 12 -17.49 -5.33 2.52
C ALA A 12 -16.40 -5.49 1.43
N LEU A 13 -15.12 -5.51 1.83
CA LEU A 13 -14.00 -5.71 0.91
C LEU A 13 -14.04 -7.09 0.22
N ARG A 14 -14.37 -8.15 0.96
CA ARG A 14 -14.59 -9.48 0.35
C ARG A 14 -15.74 -9.50 -0.65
N ALA A 15 -16.74 -8.64 -0.46
CA ALA A 15 -17.86 -8.45 -1.40
C ALA A 15 -17.51 -7.51 -2.60
N GLY A 16 -16.24 -7.15 -2.78
CA GLY A 16 -15.77 -6.32 -3.90
C GLY A 16 -15.94 -4.82 -3.71
N LYS A 17 -16.25 -4.35 -2.50
CA LYS A 17 -16.33 -2.93 -2.17
C LYS A 17 -14.94 -2.33 -1.97
N VAL A 18 -14.88 -0.99 -2.01
CA VAL A 18 -13.66 -0.20 -1.85
C VAL A 18 -13.78 0.67 -0.60
N ALA A 19 -12.73 0.65 0.24
CA ALA A 19 -12.66 1.41 1.47
C ALA A 19 -11.61 2.53 1.42
N LEU A 20 -11.90 3.64 2.09
CA LEU A 20 -10.89 4.60 2.52
C LEU A 20 -10.39 4.19 3.90
N VAL A 21 -9.07 4.03 4.02
CA VAL A 21 -8.42 3.55 5.24
C VAL A 21 -7.27 4.47 5.63
N PRO A 22 -7.34 5.13 6.79
CA PRO A 22 -6.17 5.83 7.33
C PRO A 22 -5.02 4.85 7.59
N THR A 23 -3.82 5.23 7.14
CA THR A 23 -2.59 4.49 7.43
C THR A 23 -1.61 5.42 8.15
N GLU A 24 -0.50 4.90 8.63
CA GLU A 24 0.55 5.72 9.25
C GLU A 24 1.22 6.71 8.29
N THR A 25 0.95 6.58 6.98
CA THR A 25 1.48 7.48 5.93
C THR A 25 0.39 8.42 5.40
N VAL A 26 -0.44 7.94 4.51
CA VAL A 26 -1.53 8.67 3.85
C VAL A 26 -2.79 7.84 3.87
N VAL A 27 -3.94 8.45 3.62
CA VAL A 27 -5.18 7.69 3.46
C VAL A 27 -5.08 6.79 2.23
N GLY A 28 -5.32 5.51 2.42
CA GLY A 28 -5.35 4.51 1.36
C GLY A 28 -6.74 4.29 0.79
N LEU A 29 -6.83 4.11 -0.52
CA LEU A 29 -7.97 3.53 -1.21
C LEU A 29 -7.69 2.03 -1.35
N VAL A 30 -8.48 1.19 -0.68
CA VAL A 30 -8.16 -0.22 -0.43
C VAL A 30 -9.29 -1.13 -0.88
N ALA A 31 -8.92 -2.27 -1.48
CA ALA A 31 -9.88 -3.32 -1.88
C ALA A 31 -9.23 -4.71 -1.86
N ALA A 32 -10.07 -5.74 -1.76
CA ALA A 32 -9.68 -7.09 -2.15
C ALA A 32 -9.55 -7.19 -3.69
N GLU A 33 -9.07 -8.32 -4.19
CA GLU A 33 -8.89 -8.53 -5.65
C GLU A 33 -10.19 -8.28 -6.45
N SER A 34 -11.34 -8.68 -5.91
CA SER A 34 -12.65 -8.45 -6.51
C SER A 34 -13.01 -6.96 -6.70
N GLY A 35 -12.42 -6.05 -5.91
CA GLY A 35 -12.63 -4.61 -6.00
C GLY A 35 -11.55 -3.84 -6.77
N LEU A 36 -10.51 -4.52 -7.30
CA LEU A 36 -9.37 -3.88 -7.95
C LEU A 36 -9.77 -3.01 -9.15
N ALA A 37 -10.71 -3.47 -9.97
CA ALA A 37 -11.21 -2.70 -11.11
C ALA A 37 -11.84 -1.38 -10.67
N ARG A 38 -12.56 -1.39 -9.54
CA ARG A 38 -13.20 -0.22 -8.97
C ARG A 38 -12.17 0.81 -8.45
N ILE A 39 -11.07 0.35 -7.83
CA ILE A 39 -9.96 1.27 -7.46
C ILE A 39 -9.44 2.01 -8.70
N ARG A 40 -9.25 1.31 -9.82
CA ARG A 40 -8.75 1.92 -11.08
C ARG A 40 -9.73 2.95 -11.63
N GLU A 41 -11.02 2.64 -11.62
CA GLU A 41 -12.09 3.56 -12.01
C GLU A 41 -12.08 4.85 -11.17
N ILE A 42 -12.08 4.71 -9.83
CA ILE A 42 -12.06 5.85 -8.88
C ILE A 42 -10.82 6.74 -9.11
N LYS A 43 -9.67 6.13 -9.34
CA LYS A 43 -8.41 6.86 -9.58
C LYS A 43 -8.35 7.53 -10.95
N GLY A 44 -9.23 7.23 -11.89
CA GLY A 44 -9.05 7.63 -13.29
C GLY A 44 -7.71 7.14 -13.85
N ARG A 45 -7.26 5.94 -13.45
CA ARG A 45 -5.89 5.47 -13.67
C ARG A 45 -5.85 4.44 -14.79
N ASP A 46 -4.85 4.57 -15.68
CA ASP A 46 -4.57 3.57 -16.72
C ASP A 46 -4.35 2.18 -16.08
N ALA A 47 -4.84 1.15 -16.78
CA ALA A 47 -4.76 -0.24 -16.32
C ALA A 47 -3.33 -0.70 -16.01
N ASP A 48 -2.34 -0.12 -16.68
CA ASP A 48 -0.93 -0.52 -16.62
C ASP A 48 -0.17 0.02 -15.40
N LYS A 49 -0.74 0.99 -14.67
CA LYS A 49 -0.06 1.49 -13.46
C LYS A 49 -0.22 0.51 -12.30
N PRO A 50 0.88 0.00 -11.72
CA PRO A 50 0.80 -1.00 -10.65
C PRO A 50 0.14 -0.43 -9.40
N ILE A 51 -0.64 -1.28 -8.70
CA ILE A 51 -1.23 -1.02 -7.40
C ILE A 51 -0.55 -1.97 -6.42
N ALA A 52 -0.04 -1.44 -5.30
CA ALA A 52 0.66 -2.24 -4.33
C ALA A 52 -0.30 -3.13 -3.51
N LEU A 53 0.22 -4.21 -2.95
CA LEU A 53 -0.45 -5.04 -1.97
C LEU A 53 0.04 -4.71 -0.56
N LEU A 54 -0.90 -4.47 0.33
CA LEU A 54 -0.65 -4.44 1.77
C LEU A 54 -0.76 -5.88 2.29
N CYS A 55 0.21 -6.29 3.08
CA CYS A 55 0.36 -7.63 3.62
C CYS A 55 0.39 -7.59 5.14
N ALA A 56 -0.06 -8.64 5.79
CA ALA A 56 -0.06 -8.73 7.25
C ALA A 56 1.34 -8.98 7.83
N SER A 57 2.24 -9.60 7.05
CA SER A 57 3.61 -9.92 7.47
C SER A 57 4.60 -9.88 6.29
N ALA A 58 5.89 -9.82 6.62
CA ALA A 58 6.96 -9.94 5.62
C ALA A 58 6.95 -11.32 4.93
N GLU A 59 6.58 -12.38 5.65
CA GLU A 59 6.45 -13.72 5.09
C GLU A 59 5.36 -13.78 4.01
N GLU A 60 4.17 -13.23 4.29
CA GLU A 60 3.10 -13.10 3.29
C GLU A 60 3.55 -12.28 2.09
N ALA A 61 4.18 -11.12 2.31
CA ALA A 61 4.65 -10.24 1.25
C ALA A 61 5.68 -10.95 0.33
N PHE A 62 6.63 -11.65 0.90
CA PHE A 62 7.65 -12.39 0.14
C PHE A 62 7.12 -13.67 -0.51
N GLY A 63 6.06 -14.26 0.05
CA GLY A 63 5.35 -15.38 -0.57
C GLY A 63 4.65 -15.03 -1.88
N LEU A 64 4.37 -13.74 -2.13
CA LEU A 64 3.77 -13.23 -3.37
C LEU A 64 4.81 -12.91 -4.46
N ALA A 65 6.09 -12.92 -4.11
CA ALA A 65 7.19 -12.54 -4.99
C ALA A 65 8.04 -13.75 -5.40
N GLU A 66 8.75 -13.57 -6.49
CA GLU A 66 9.77 -14.51 -6.97
C GLU A 66 11.17 -13.91 -6.77
N ASN A 67 12.17 -14.76 -6.50
CA ASN A 67 13.58 -14.34 -6.41
C ASN A 67 13.84 -13.16 -5.45
N VAL A 68 13.30 -13.21 -4.24
CA VAL A 68 13.44 -12.14 -3.23
C VAL A 68 14.93 -11.94 -2.87
N PRO A 69 15.54 -10.79 -3.25
CA PRO A 69 16.97 -10.57 -3.02
C PRO A 69 17.26 -10.34 -1.51
N PRO A 70 18.49 -10.62 -1.03
CA PRO A 70 18.88 -10.39 0.37
C PRO A 70 18.62 -8.95 0.83
N LEU A 71 18.86 -7.96 -0.05
CA LEU A 71 18.59 -6.55 0.25
C LEU A 71 17.09 -6.28 0.55
N ALA A 72 16.16 -6.99 -0.11
CA ALA A 72 14.74 -6.85 0.19
C ALA A 72 14.42 -7.27 1.62
N ARG A 73 14.99 -8.38 2.08
CA ARG A 73 14.83 -8.86 3.46
C ARG A 73 15.43 -7.89 4.46
N HIS A 74 16.64 -7.40 4.20
CA HIS A 74 17.32 -6.43 5.05
C HIS A 74 16.52 -5.11 5.15
N LEU A 75 15.97 -4.61 4.05
CA LEU A 75 15.12 -3.42 4.06
C LEU A 75 13.79 -3.67 4.82
N ALA A 76 13.20 -4.85 4.65
CA ALA A 76 12.01 -5.23 5.41
C ALA A 76 12.28 -5.28 6.92
N ASP A 77 13.38 -5.87 7.35
CA ASP A 77 13.78 -5.92 8.77
C ASP A 77 13.96 -4.52 9.39
N LEU A 78 14.38 -3.53 8.59
CA LEU A 78 14.61 -2.17 9.05
C LEU A 78 13.34 -1.30 9.04
N TYR A 79 12.41 -1.55 8.12
CA TYR A 79 11.33 -0.61 7.82
C TYR A 79 9.91 -1.22 7.91
N TRP A 80 9.76 -2.53 8.08
CA TRP A 80 8.46 -3.17 8.26
C TRP A 80 8.25 -3.66 9.69
N PRO A 81 7.05 -3.46 10.23
CA PRO A 81 5.90 -2.72 9.68
C PRO A 81 6.20 -1.23 9.55
N GLY A 82 5.87 -0.60 8.40
CA GLY A 82 6.14 0.82 8.24
C GLY A 82 6.09 1.37 6.81
N PRO A 83 6.73 2.55 6.59
CA PRO A 83 6.53 3.37 5.39
C PRO A 83 7.45 2.95 4.22
N LEU A 84 7.58 1.66 3.94
CA LEU A 84 8.37 1.15 2.82
C LEU A 84 7.55 0.23 1.92
N THR A 85 7.54 0.51 0.62
CA THR A 85 7.02 -0.37 -0.43
C THR A 85 8.18 -0.95 -1.22
N LEU A 86 8.25 -2.26 -1.34
CA LEU A 86 9.22 -2.97 -2.17
C LEU A 86 8.55 -3.42 -3.47
N VAL A 87 9.19 -3.15 -4.61
CA VAL A 87 8.78 -3.69 -5.91
C VAL A 87 9.68 -4.87 -6.22
N LEU A 88 9.09 -6.04 -6.41
CA LEU A 88 9.77 -7.33 -6.58
C LEU A 88 9.28 -8.02 -7.87
N ASP A 89 10.01 -9.02 -8.32
CA ASP A 89 9.58 -9.87 -9.42
C ASP A 89 8.36 -10.70 -8.99
N ARG A 90 7.37 -10.80 -9.87
CA ARG A 90 6.15 -11.57 -9.66
C ARG A 90 6.24 -12.94 -10.33
N PRO A 91 5.82 -14.03 -9.70
CA PRO A 91 5.68 -15.33 -10.33
C PRO A 91 4.86 -15.25 -11.63
N GLY A 92 5.38 -15.83 -12.69
CA GLY A 92 4.74 -15.77 -14.02
C GLY A 92 5.03 -14.50 -14.81
N GLY A 93 5.89 -13.60 -14.30
CA GLY A 93 6.36 -12.41 -14.98
C GLY A 93 5.72 -11.10 -14.48
N GLY A 94 6.40 -9.99 -14.80
CA GLY A 94 6.04 -8.65 -14.33
C GLY A 94 6.57 -8.36 -12.93
N THR A 95 6.01 -7.34 -12.29
CA THR A 95 6.42 -6.90 -10.95
C THR A 95 5.22 -6.77 -10.02
N ILE A 96 5.49 -6.82 -8.72
CA ILE A 96 4.51 -6.63 -7.66
C ILE A 96 5.08 -5.67 -6.62
N GLY A 97 4.29 -4.65 -6.23
CA GLY A 97 4.61 -3.80 -5.09
C GLY A 97 4.01 -4.40 -3.82
N VAL A 98 4.80 -4.57 -2.76
CA VAL A 98 4.35 -5.12 -1.48
C VAL A 98 4.78 -4.23 -0.32
N ARG A 99 3.94 -4.14 0.72
CA ARG A 99 4.21 -3.37 1.93
C ARG A 99 3.56 -4.05 3.14
N VAL A 100 4.25 -4.02 4.28
CA VAL A 100 3.65 -4.35 5.58
C VAL A 100 3.42 -3.03 6.33
N PRO A 101 2.17 -2.56 6.46
CA PRO A 101 1.86 -1.26 7.08
C PRO A 101 1.94 -1.33 8.61
N ALA A 102 2.23 -0.18 9.26
CA ALA A 102 2.26 -0.06 10.72
C ALA A 102 0.91 0.39 11.33
N GLY A 103 0.06 1.08 10.56
CA GLY A 103 -1.20 1.63 11.04
C GLY A 103 -2.14 0.57 11.62
N LEU A 104 -2.70 0.84 12.81
CA LEU A 104 -3.53 -0.13 13.54
C LEU A 104 -4.76 -0.55 12.73
N ALA A 105 -5.52 0.41 12.20
CA ALA A 105 -6.75 0.15 11.45
C ALA A 105 -6.52 -0.77 10.24
N VAL A 106 -5.47 -0.49 9.45
CA VAL A 106 -5.16 -1.31 8.27
C VAL A 106 -4.66 -2.70 8.65
N ARG A 107 -3.93 -2.85 9.75
CA ARG A 107 -3.47 -4.16 10.26
C ARG A 107 -4.63 -5.02 10.75
N GLU A 108 -5.56 -4.43 11.51
CA GLU A 108 -6.79 -5.12 11.95
C GLU A 108 -7.64 -5.57 10.75
N MET A 109 -7.75 -4.72 9.74
CA MET A 109 -8.48 -5.01 8.51
C MET A 109 -7.82 -6.16 7.71
N LEU A 110 -6.49 -6.17 7.56
CA LEU A 110 -5.75 -7.27 6.94
C LEU A 110 -5.98 -8.59 7.68
N ALA A 111 -5.89 -8.56 9.02
CA ALA A 111 -6.16 -9.75 9.86
C ALA A 111 -7.61 -10.25 9.67
N ALA A 112 -8.59 -9.36 9.63
CA ALA A 112 -9.99 -9.71 9.45
C ALA A 112 -10.30 -10.19 8.01
N CYS A 113 -9.59 -9.70 6.99
CA CYS A 113 -9.74 -10.15 5.60
C CYS A 113 -9.10 -11.53 5.36
N GLY A 114 -8.05 -11.86 6.10
CA GLY A 114 -7.33 -13.14 5.97
C GLY A 114 -6.45 -13.23 4.71
N GLY A 115 -6.00 -12.11 4.18
CA GLY A 115 -5.10 -12.05 3.02
C GLY A 115 -4.77 -10.63 2.58
N PRO A 116 -3.88 -10.48 1.59
CA PRO A 116 -3.38 -9.19 1.14
C PRO A 116 -4.48 -8.35 0.47
N LEU A 117 -4.33 -7.02 0.57
CA LEU A 117 -5.27 -6.06 0.02
C LEU A 117 -4.58 -5.11 -0.95
N TYR A 118 -5.16 -4.88 -2.11
CA TYR A 118 -4.71 -3.84 -3.04
C TYR A 118 -4.93 -2.47 -2.43
N ALA A 119 -3.90 -1.62 -2.51
CA ALA A 119 -3.93 -0.28 -1.96
C ALA A 119 -3.20 0.73 -2.83
N THR A 120 -3.76 1.92 -2.91
CA THR A 120 -3.13 3.12 -3.48
C THR A 120 -3.54 4.32 -2.63
N SER A 121 -2.86 5.48 -2.74
CA SER A 121 -3.28 6.69 -2.05
C SER A 121 -4.67 7.16 -2.51
N ALA A 122 -5.45 7.75 -1.58
CA ALA A 122 -6.83 8.18 -1.78
C ALA A 122 -6.89 9.57 -2.43
N ASN A 123 -6.26 9.74 -3.60
CA ASN A 123 -6.29 10.95 -4.43
C ASN A 123 -6.59 10.58 -5.88
N LEU A 124 -6.97 11.53 -6.70
CA LEU A 124 -6.97 11.34 -8.14
C LEU A 124 -5.53 11.26 -8.67
N SER A 125 -5.34 10.61 -9.81
CA SER A 125 -4.01 10.38 -10.38
C SER A 125 -3.27 11.69 -10.66
N GLY A 126 -2.12 11.91 -9.99
CA GLY A 126 -1.31 13.12 -10.13
C GLY A 126 -1.67 14.26 -9.16
N GLU A 127 -2.71 14.12 -8.35
CA GLU A 127 -3.06 15.08 -7.30
C GLU A 127 -2.32 14.76 -5.98
N ARG A 128 -2.40 15.69 -5.01
CA ARG A 128 -1.76 15.56 -3.70
C ARG A 128 -2.37 14.41 -2.90
N ASP A 129 -1.52 13.69 -2.18
CA ASP A 129 -1.95 12.66 -1.23
C ASP A 129 -2.64 13.29 0.00
N ALA A 130 -3.63 12.60 0.55
CA ALA A 130 -4.37 13.01 1.74
C ALA A 130 -3.77 12.41 3.01
N GLY A 131 -3.39 13.23 3.97
CA GLY A 131 -2.90 12.80 5.28
C GLY A 131 -4.02 12.33 6.21
N SER A 132 -5.22 12.91 6.07
CA SER A 132 -6.42 12.56 6.82
C SER A 132 -7.62 12.38 5.90
N VAL A 133 -8.69 11.73 6.39
CA VAL A 133 -9.93 11.57 5.62
C VAL A 133 -10.58 12.91 5.26
N ALA A 134 -10.39 13.93 6.09
CA ALA A 134 -10.88 15.29 5.82
C ALA A 134 -10.21 15.96 4.62
N ASP A 135 -8.98 15.52 4.27
CA ASP A 135 -8.20 16.05 3.15
C ASP A 135 -8.48 15.30 1.83
N VAL A 136 -9.25 14.21 1.86
CA VAL A 136 -9.55 13.41 0.67
C VAL A 136 -10.46 14.21 -0.27
N ASP A 137 -10.10 14.23 -1.56
CA ASP A 137 -10.92 14.88 -2.59
C ASP A 137 -12.37 14.37 -2.53
N PRO A 138 -13.37 15.27 -2.54
CA PRO A 138 -14.79 14.89 -2.47
C PRO A 138 -15.21 13.89 -3.54
N ARG A 139 -14.58 13.89 -4.71
CA ARG A 139 -14.84 12.93 -5.81
C ARG A 139 -14.40 11.52 -5.42
N VAL A 140 -13.23 11.38 -4.80
CA VAL A 140 -12.71 10.10 -4.29
C VAL A 140 -13.52 9.64 -3.09
N LEU A 141 -13.80 10.56 -2.16
CA LEU A 141 -14.60 10.28 -0.97
C LEU A 141 -15.99 9.74 -1.34
N SER A 142 -16.69 10.39 -2.27
CA SER A 142 -18.04 9.98 -2.70
C SER A 142 -18.06 8.69 -3.52
N ALA A 143 -16.96 8.35 -4.18
CA ALA A 143 -16.85 7.14 -5.00
C ALA A 143 -16.45 5.89 -4.21
N ALA A 144 -15.86 6.04 -3.02
CA ALA A 144 -15.59 4.93 -2.11
C ALA A 144 -16.89 4.45 -1.45
N ASP A 145 -16.95 3.18 -1.06
CA ASP A 145 -18.16 2.59 -0.47
C ASP A 145 -18.24 2.82 1.05
N LEU A 146 -17.09 2.93 1.71
CA LEU A 146 -16.99 3.08 3.18
C LEU A 146 -15.69 3.77 3.60
N VAL A 147 -15.71 4.29 4.82
CA VAL A 147 -14.53 4.85 5.49
C VAL A 147 -14.26 4.05 6.74
N VAL A 148 -13.02 3.59 6.92
CA VAL A 148 -12.59 2.88 8.13
C VAL A 148 -12.15 3.88 9.20
N GLU A 149 -12.51 3.63 10.45
CA GLU A 149 -12.04 4.41 11.59
C GLU A 149 -10.52 4.27 11.74
N GLY A 150 -9.85 5.38 12.03
CA GLY A 150 -8.40 5.37 12.23
C GLY A 150 -7.82 6.77 12.36
N GLU A 151 -6.61 6.84 12.84
CA GLU A 151 -5.87 8.09 13.03
C GLU A 151 -5.25 8.58 11.72
N ALA A 152 -5.09 9.90 11.62
CA ALA A 152 -4.37 10.52 10.50
C ALA A 152 -2.91 10.09 10.49
N GLY A 153 -2.35 9.86 9.29
CA GLY A 153 -0.95 9.54 9.10
C GLY A 153 -0.05 10.76 9.02
N SER A 154 1.22 10.53 8.70
CA SER A 154 2.23 11.61 8.53
C SER A 154 1.92 12.56 7.38
N GLY A 155 1.09 12.16 6.44
CA GLY A 155 0.85 12.88 5.17
C GLY A 155 1.96 12.65 4.13
N GLU A 156 3.02 11.93 4.46
CA GLU A 156 4.08 11.53 3.54
C GLU A 156 3.86 10.10 3.05
N ALA A 157 3.79 9.90 1.75
CA ALA A 157 3.64 8.57 1.16
C ALA A 157 4.91 7.73 1.38
N SER A 158 4.76 6.40 1.48
CA SER A 158 5.88 5.46 1.71
C SER A 158 7.02 5.63 0.71
N ALA A 159 8.26 5.37 1.13
CA ALA A 159 9.36 5.15 0.20
C ALA A 159 9.03 3.97 -0.74
N VAL A 160 9.57 4.01 -1.97
CA VAL A 160 9.40 2.92 -2.93
C VAL A 160 10.76 2.52 -3.49
N VAL A 161 11.16 1.29 -3.25
CA VAL A 161 12.40 0.71 -3.77
C VAL A 161 12.06 -0.42 -4.73
N ASP A 162 12.56 -0.31 -5.96
CA ASP A 162 12.44 -1.35 -6.97
C ASP A 162 13.70 -2.24 -6.94
N LEU A 163 13.49 -3.49 -6.64
CA LEU A 163 14.50 -4.55 -6.56
C LEU A 163 14.27 -5.65 -7.62
N SER A 164 13.39 -5.39 -8.58
CA SER A 164 13.08 -6.34 -9.64
C SER A 164 14.20 -6.45 -10.66
N LYS A 165 14.25 -7.58 -11.37
CA LYS A 165 15.19 -7.85 -12.48
C LYS A 165 16.66 -7.68 -12.10
N GLY A 166 17.00 -7.95 -10.83
CA GLY A 166 18.36 -7.81 -10.30
C GLY A 166 18.85 -6.37 -10.17
N GLY A 167 17.98 -5.38 -10.35
CA GLY A 167 18.29 -3.95 -10.18
C GLY A 167 18.04 -3.44 -8.77
N VAL A 168 18.55 -2.24 -8.46
CA VAL A 168 18.22 -1.48 -7.24
C VAL A 168 17.94 -0.04 -7.65
N ARG A 169 16.69 0.40 -7.50
CA ARG A 169 16.27 1.76 -7.86
C ARG A 169 15.36 2.34 -6.78
N LEU A 170 15.64 3.55 -6.33
CA LEU A 170 14.76 4.31 -5.48
C LEU A 170 13.75 5.06 -6.36
N LEU A 171 12.51 4.56 -6.42
CA LEU A 171 11.45 5.17 -7.22
C LEU A 171 10.79 6.35 -6.52
N ARG A 172 10.73 6.33 -5.18
CA ARG A 172 10.29 7.43 -4.33
C ARG A 172 11.13 7.47 -3.06
N ALA A 173 11.82 8.58 -2.86
CA ALA A 173 12.54 8.87 -1.63
C ALA A 173 11.59 9.41 -0.56
N THR A 174 11.98 9.28 0.70
CA THR A 174 11.37 9.95 1.87
C THR A 174 12.48 10.53 2.74
N GLU A 175 12.09 11.28 3.76
CA GLU A 175 13.05 11.77 4.76
C GLU A 175 13.82 10.60 5.42
N GLU A 176 13.15 9.49 5.67
CA GLU A 176 13.75 8.31 6.31
C GLU A 176 14.63 7.47 5.36
N LEU A 177 14.33 7.44 4.04
CA LEU A 177 15.06 6.64 3.06
C LEU A 177 15.44 7.47 1.83
N SER A 178 16.66 8.02 1.86
CA SER A 178 17.28 8.72 0.74
C SER A 178 18.12 7.79 -0.15
N GLU A 179 18.46 8.26 -1.35
CA GLU A 179 19.37 7.57 -2.29
C GLU A 179 20.73 7.22 -1.63
N ALA A 180 21.29 8.15 -0.87
CA ALA A 180 22.57 7.95 -0.17
C ALA A 180 22.46 6.86 0.91
N LYS A 181 21.33 6.81 1.64
CA LYS A 181 21.09 5.76 2.64
C LYS A 181 20.90 4.40 1.99
N LEU A 182 20.13 4.32 0.90
CA LEU A 182 19.94 3.07 0.15
C LEU A 182 21.27 2.51 -0.37
N LYS A 183 22.13 3.34 -0.97
CA LYS A 183 23.48 2.91 -1.42
C LYS A 183 24.34 2.35 -0.29
N ARG A 184 24.27 2.91 0.91
CA ARG A 184 25.00 2.39 2.09
C ARG A 184 24.46 1.03 2.55
N LEU A 185 23.15 0.81 2.46
CA LEU A 185 22.53 -0.47 2.81
C LEU A 185 22.83 -1.56 1.78
N GLN A 186 22.95 -1.18 0.50
CA GLN A 186 23.33 -2.09 -0.58
C GLN A 186 24.79 -2.58 -0.49
N ALA A 187 25.68 -1.80 0.13
CA ALA A 187 27.12 -2.10 0.25
C ALA A 187 27.46 -3.00 1.46
N ARG A 188 26.48 -3.38 2.26
CA ARG A 188 26.63 -4.25 3.44
C ARG A 188 26.20 -5.67 3.15
#